data_c5bd94c515fa8e98b10e41333b99a8bb
#
_entry.id   c5bd94c515fa8e98b10e41333b99a8bb
#
_cell.length_a   1.000
_cell.length_b   1.000
_cell.length_c   1.000
_cell.angle_alpha   90.00
_cell.angle_beta   90.00
_cell.angle_gamma   90.00
#
_symmetry.space_group_name_H-M   'P 1'
#
loop_
_entity.id
_entity.type
_entity.pdbx_description
1 polymer ?
#
loop_
_entity_poly.entity_id
_entity_poly.type
_entity_poly.pdbx_seq_one_letter_code
_entity_poly.pdbx_strand_id
1 'polypeptide(L)'
;MDGFINDIITITIDVNHWIDRAKSASLLVIHTLFRPLESSEPLKRDDPLSLRKLAGDGQLAERKTCLVWDINTQSLRVSLTEDKQIAWKNDIKEALATTKIKTDTLELLIGKLNHAAHVIPPAR
;
A
#
# COMPACT_ATOMS: atom_id res chain seq x y z
N MET A 1 -7.85 14.24 16.14
CA MET A 1 -8.04 13.61 14.81
C MET A 1 -6.70 12.98 14.43
N ASP A 2 -6.53 11.72 14.79
CA ASP A 2 -5.26 11.02 14.58
C ASP A 2 -5.26 10.45 13.16
N GLY A 3 -4.81 11.26 12.22
CA GLY A 3 -4.63 10.83 10.83
C GLY A 3 -3.33 10.05 10.72
N PHE A 4 -3.40 8.73 10.75
CA PHE A 4 -2.27 7.90 10.39
C PHE A 4 -2.10 7.92 8.87
N ILE A 5 -1.03 8.54 8.39
CA ILE A 5 -0.54 8.29 7.03
C ILE A 5 0.21 6.96 7.12
N ASN A 6 -0.46 5.88 6.76
CA ASN A 6 0.11 4.55 6.98
C ASN A 6 1.22 4.20 5.98
N ASP A 7 1.15 4.68 4.72
CA ASP A 7 2.10 4.28 3.70
C ASP A 7 2.40 5.43 2.72
N ILE A 8 3.68 5.71 2.53
CA ILE A 8 4.17 6.62 1.48
C ILE A 8 4.81 5.75 0.40
N ILE A 9 4.29 5.82 -0.81
CA ILE A 9 4.83 5.11 -1.97
C ILE A 9 5.56 6.13 -2.84
N THR A 10 6.87 5.91 -3.04
CA THR A 10 7.70 6.73 -3.93
C THR A 10 8.07 5.91 -5.16
N ILE A 11 7.81 6.45 -6.34
CA ILE A 11 8.20 5.86 -7.64
C ILE A 11 9.17 6.84 -8.30
N THR A 12 10.31 6.34 -8.76
CA THR A 12 11.31 7.15 -9.46
C THR A 12 11.94 6.38 -10.60
N ILE A 13 12.48 7.11 -11.57
CA ILE A 13 13.27 6.53 -12.67
C ILE A 13 14.72 6.44 -12.21
N ASP A 14 15.35 5.28 -12.41
CA ASP A 14 16.75 5.06 -12.07
C ASP A 14 17.68 5.65 -13.14
N VAL A 15 17.94 6.94 -13.04
CA VAL A 15 18.89 7.67 -13.90
C VAL A 15 19.83 8.48 -13.01
N ASN A 16 21.13 8.34 -13.18
CA ASN A 16 22.15 9.19 -12.54
C ASN A 16 21.98 9.35 -11.01
N HIS A 17 21.87 8.26 -10.26
CA HIS A 17 21.69 8.28 -8.80
C HIS A 17 20.39 8.94 -8.28
N TRP A 18 19.37 9.03 -9.11
CA TRP A 18 18.08 9.58 -8.70
C TRP A 18 17.40 8.74 -7.62
N ILE A 19 17.68 7.45 -7.56
CA ILE A 19 17.17 6.54 -6.52
C ILE A 19 17.61 7.00 -5.13
N ASP A 20 18.90 7.28 -4.93
CA ASP A 20 19.42 7.73 -3.63
C ASP A 20 18.87 9.10 -3.26
N ARG A 21 18.72 9.98 -4.24
CA ARG A 21 18.08 11.29 -4.05
C ARG A 21 16.60 11.15 -3.67
N ALA A 22 15.86 10.25 -4.32
CA ALA A 22 14.46 10.01 -4.00
C ALA A 22 14.28 9.45 -2.58
N LYS A 23 15.16 8.52 -2.14
CA LYS A 23 15.20 8.06 -0.75
C LYS A 23 15.40 9.21 0.22
N SER A 24 16.43 9.98 0.00
CA SER A 24 16.78 11.10 0.88
C SER A 24 15.69 12.17 0.90
N ALA A 25 15.10 12.48 -0.24
CA ALA A 25 14.00 13.43 -0.34
C ALA A 25 12.75 12.94 0.40
N SER A 26 12.38 11.66 0.26
CA SER A 26 11.25 11.08 0.96
C SER A 26 11.43 11.12 2.49
N LEU A 27 12.61 10.77 2.98
CA LEU A 27 12.94 10.87 4.41
C LEU A 27 12.92 12.31 4.91
N LEU A 28 13.47 13.24 4.12
CA LEU A 28 13.46 14.66 4.45
C LEU A 28 12.04 15.21 4.56
N VAL A 29 11.16 14.84 3.62
CA VAL A 29 9.74 15.24 3.66
C VAL A 29 9.07 14.72 4.93
N ILE A 30 9.26 13.44 5.28
CA ILE A 30 8.70 12.87 6.50
C ILE A 30 9.20 13.62 7.73
N HIS A 31 10.51 13.86 7.84
CA HIS A 31 11.10 14.58 8.98
C HIS A 31 10.70 16.05 9.03
N THR A 32 10.41 16.66 7.88
CA THR A 32 9.92 18.05 7.82
C THR A 32 8.47 18.16 8.26
N LEU A 33 7.63 17.21 7.85
CA LEU A 33 6.21 17.19 8.19
C LEU A 33 5.96 16.68 9.61
N PHE A 34 6.70 15.68 10.03
CA PHE A 34 6.54 14.98 11.30
C PHE A 34 7.81 15.06 12.11
N ARG A 35 8.18 16.22 12.55
CA ARG A 35 9.39 16.48 13.36
C ARG A 35 9.96 15.23 14.06
N PRO A 36 11.26 14.89 13.90
CA PRO A 36 11.88 13.73 14.55
C PRO A 36 11.73 13.80 16.08
N LEU A 37 11.79 12.64 16.73
CA LEU A 37 11.79 12.58 18.19
C LEU A 37 13.02 13.27 18.77
N GLU A 38 12.79 14.09 19.79
CA GLU A 38 13.86 14.67 20.62
C GLU A 38 13.79 14.06 22.02
N SER A 39 14.95 13.73 22.59
CA SER A 39 15.03 13.18 23.95
C SER A 39 14.52 14.12 25.04
N SER A 40 14.44 15.42 24.73
CA SER A 40 13.97 16.49 25.61
C SER A 40 12.48 16.72 25.56
N GLU A 41 11.73 15.99 24.74
CA GLU A 41 10.28 16.20 24.62
C GLU A 41 9.53 15.86 25.90
N PRO A 42 8.68 16.78 26.39
CA PRO A 42 7.93 16.57 27.63
C PRO A 42 6.82 15.53 27.49
N LEU A 43 6.33 15.33 26.27
CA LEU A 43 5.30 14.34 25.95
C LEU A 43 5.92 13.21 25.12
N LYS A 44 5.73 11.98 25.60
CA LYS A 44 6.14 10.81 24.84
C LYS A 44 5.20 10.62 23.65
N ARG A 45 5.74 10.53 22.47
CA ARG A 45 5.04 10.16 21.22
C ARG A 45 5.81 9.08 20.50
N ASP A 46 5.15 8.40 19.59
CA ASP A 46 5.80 7.42 18.73
C ASP A 46 6.62 8.12 17.64
N ASP A 47 7.72 7.47 17.23
CA ASP A 47 8.51 7.95 16.10
C ASP A 47 7.63 7.93 14.82
N PRO A 48 7.54 9.04 14.08
CA PRO A 48 6.80 9.08 12.83
C PRO A 48 7.34 8.09 11.78
N LEU A 49 8.59 7.65 11.95
CA LEU A 49 9.25 6.73 11.04
C LEU A 49 9.50 5.38 11.72
N SER A 50 8.85 4.33 11.26
CA SER A 50 9.15 2.97 11.70
C SER A 50 10.43 2.46 11.05
N LEU A 51 11.55 2.51 11.75
CA LEU A 51 12.84 2.03 11.27
C LEU A 51 12.81 0.54 10.88
N ARG A 52 12.00 -0.27 11.57
CA ARG A 52 11.83 -1.69 11.25
C ARG A 52 11.15 -1.87 9.89
N LYS A 53 10.09 -1.11 9.62
CA LYS A 53 9.40 -1.12 8.32
C LYS A 53 10.30 -0.56 7.22
N LEU A 54 11.03 0.51 7.51
CA LEU A 54 11.96 1.10 6.56
C LEU A 54 13.06 0.12 6.15
N ALA A 55 13.61 -0.64 7.10
CA ALA A 55 14.63 -1.65 6.81
C ALA A 55 14.09 -2.82 5.97
N GLY A 56 12.84 -3.23 6.19
CA GLY A 56 12.18 -4.30 5.42
C GLY A 56 11.57 -3.79 4.12
N ASP A 57 10.55 -2.95 4.26
CA ASP A 57 9.71 -2.51 3.14
C ASP A 57 10.24 -1.27 2.43
N GLY A 58 11.13 -0.50 3.05
CA GLY A 58 11.72 0.72 2.50
C GLY A 58 12.76 0.49 1.40
N GLN A 59 13.15 -0.76 1.12
CA GLN A 59 14.07 -1.07 0.05
C GLN A 59 13.43 -0.81 -1.31
N LEU A 60 14.17 -0.16 -2.21
CA LEU A 60 13.73 0.07 -3.57
C LEU A 60 13.84 -1.21 -4.38
N ALA A 61 12.82 -1.51 -5.17
CA ALA A 61 12.76 -2.66 -6.04
C ALA A 61 11.89 -2.34 -7.25
N GLU A 62 12.17 -2.96 -8.38
CA GLU A 62 11.37 -2.87 -9.60
C GLU A 62 9.99 -3.51 -9.44
N ARG A 63 9.90 -4.50 -8.58
CA ARG A 63 8.66 -5.17 -8.22
C ARG A 63 8.45 -5.11 -6.72
N LYS A 64 7.29 -4.59 -6.30
CA LYS A 64 6.95 -4.45 -4.89
C LYS A 64 5.47 -4.65 -4.63
N THR A 65 5.17 -5.32 -3.53
CA THR A 65 3.79 -5.43 -3.05
C THR A 65 3.47 -4.29 -2.10
N CYS A 66 2.45 -3.50 -2.43
CA CYS A 66 1.95 -2.41 -1.61
C CYS A 66 0.43 -2.52 -1.52
N LEU A 67 -0.12 -2.53 -0.30
CA LEU A 67 -1.58 -2.55 -0.06
C LEU A 67 -2.32 -3.64 -0.86
N VAL A 68 -1.80 -4.85 -0.88
CA VAL A 68 -2.26 -6.03 -1.65
C VAL A 68 -2.05 -5.95 -3.17
N TRP A 69 -1.47 -4.87 -3.66
CA TRP A 69 -1.14 -4.70 -5.07
C TRP A 69 0.31 -5.07 -5.33
N ASP A 70 0.55 -5.88 -6.34
CA ASP A 70 1.86 -6.18 -6.88
C ASP A 70 2.15 -5.19 -8.01
N ILE A 71 3.06 -4.28 -7.74
CA ILE A 71 3.46 -3.21 -8.65
C ILE A 71 4.78 -3.63 -9.29
N ASN A 72 4.80 -3.75 -10.61
CA ASN A 72 6.00 -4.01 -11.39
C ASN A 72 6.26 -2.81 -12.32
N THR A 73 7.29 -2.03 -11.99
CA THR A 73 7.64 -0.81 -12.73
C THR A 73 8.34 -1.11 -14.05
N GLN A 74 9.02 -2.23 -14.17
CA GLN A 74 9.69 -2.63 -15.41
C GLN A 74 8.69 -2.99 -16.50
N SER A 75 7.64 -3.73 -16.15
CA SER A 75 6.57 -4.08 -17.09
C SER A 75 5.39 -3.11 -17.09
N LEU A 76 5.44 -2.06 -16.26
CA LEU A 76 4.36 -1.08 -16.04
C LEU A 76 3.03 -1.75 -15.72
N ARG A 77 3.08 -2.77 -14.86
CA ARG A 77 1.90 -3.55 -14.46
C ARG A 77 1.58 -3.36 -12.98
N VAL A 78 0.30 -3.25 -12.70
CA VAL A 78 -0.26 -3.34 -11.36
C VAL A 78 -1.27 -4.48 -11.35
N SER A 79 -1.12 -5.41 -10.42
CA SER A 79 -2.01 -6.58 -10.28
C SER A 79 -2.24 -6.87 -8.80
N LEU A 80 -3.35 -7.54 -8.48
CA LEU A 80 -3.50 -8.11 -7.15
C LEU A 80 -2.44 -9.21 -6.95
N THR A 81 -2.00 -9.39 -5.69
CA THR A 81 -1.16 -10.53 -5.34
C THR A 81 -1.87 -11.85 -5.67
N GLU A 82 -1.12 -12.89 -6.02
CA GLU A 82 -1.68 -14.16 -6.52
C GLU A 82 -2.64 -14.80 -5.50
N ASP A 83 -2.28 -14.81 -4.23
CA ASP A 83 -3.10 -15.29 -3.13
C ASP A 83 -4.45 -14.55 -3.06
N LYS A 84 -4.45 -13.24 -3.22
CA LYS A 84 -5.66 -12.41 -3.23
C LYS A 84 -6.49 -12.62 -4.49
N GLN A 85 -5.84 -12.80 -5.65
CA GLN A 85 -6.56 -13.13 -6.88
C GLN A 85 -7.34 -14.44 -6.74
N ILE A 86 -6.70 -15.48 -6.19
CA ILE A 86 -7.33 -16.79 -5.98
C ILE A 86 -8.47 -16.66 -4.97
N ALA A 87 -8.22 -16.04 -3.81
CA ALA A 87 -9.21 -15.87 -2.76
C ALA A 87 -10.45 -15.10 -3.27
N TRP A 88 -10.26 -13.96 -3.92
CA TRP A 88 -11.39 -13.15 -4.40
C TRP A 88 -12.16 -13.81 -5.54
N LYS A 89 -11.48 -14.55 -6.43
CA LYS A 89 -12.15 -15.37 -7.44
C LYS A 89 -13.02 -16.45 -6.82
N ASN A 90 -12.56 -17.08 -5.74
CA ASN A 90 -13.32 -18.09 -5.03
C ASN A 90 -14.54 -17.48 -4.32
N ASP A 91 -14.37 -16.34 -3.66
CA ASP A 91 -15.48 -15.61 -3.02
C ASP A 91 -16.58 -15.25 -4.05
N ILE A 92 -16.18 -14.79 -5.24
CA ILE A 92 -17.13 -14.47 -6.32
C ILE A 92 -17.85 -15.75 -6.80
N LYS A 93 -17.12 -16.84 -7.01
CA LYS A 93 -17.71 -18.11 -7.43
C LYS A 93 -18.70 -18.64 -6.40
N GLU A 94 -18.37 -18.59 -5.13
CA GLU A 94 -19.25 -19.00 -4.03
C GLU A 94 -20.50 -18.13 -3.98
N ALA A 95 -20.36 -16.81 -4.12
CA ALA A 95 -21.47 -15.89 -4.19
C ALA A 95 -22.41 -16.18 -5.36
N LEU A 96 -21.86 -16.49 -6.54
CA LEU A 96 -22.67 -16.84 -7.73
C LEU A 96 -23.36 -18.21 -7.62
N ALA A 97 -22.77 -19.15 -6.88
CA ALA A 97 -23.37 -20.47 -6.67
C ALA A 97 -24.47 -20.48 -5.61
N THR A 98 -24.54 -19.45 -4.77
CA THR A 98 -25.46 -19.37 -3.64
C THR A 98 -26.74 -18.63 -4.02
N THR A 99 -27.89 -19.26 -3.82
CA THR A 99 -29.20 -18.66 -4.12
C THR A 99 -29.58 -17.52 -3.18
N LYS A 100 -29.07 -17.55 -1.94
CA LYS A 100 -29.28 -16.51 -0.91
C LYS A 100 -27.97 -16.16 -0.26
N ILE A 101 -27.45 -14.98 -0.54
CA ILE A 101 -26.22 -14.45 0.04
C ILE A 101 -26.59 -13.67 1.31
N LYS A 102 -25.81 -13.86 2.40
CA LYS A 102 -25.93 -13.03 3.61
C LYS A 102 -25.49 -11.61 3.30
N THR A 103 -26.13 -10.62 3.92
CA THR A 103 -25.83 -9.19 3.73
C THR A 103 -24.37 -8.89 4.00
N ASP A 104 -23.81 -9.39 5.10
CA ASP A 104 -22.40 -9.16 5.49
C ASP A 104 -21.43 -9.69 4.42
N THR A 105 -21.73 -10.87 3.84
CA THR A 105 -20.91 -11.46 2.77
C THR A 105 -20.96 -10.61 1.51
N LEU A 106 -22.14 -10.08 1.18
CA LEU A 106 -22.33 -9.20 0.02
C LEU A 106 -21.58 -7.87 0.22
N GLU A 107 -21.68 -7.25 1.38
CA GLU A 107 -20.96 -6.02 1.72
C GLU A 107 -19.45 -6.21 1.62
N LEU A 108 -18.93 -7.32 2.16
CA LEU A 108 -17.51 -7.65 2.04
C LEU A 108 -17.07 -7.80 0.59
N LEU A 109 -17.89 -8.47 -0.24
CA LEU A 109 -17.61 -8.66 -1.67
C LEU A 109 -17.64 -7.32 -2.42
N ILE A 110 -18.62 -6.47 -2.15
CA ILE A 110 -18.71 -5.13 -2.73
C ILE A 110 -17.47 -4.30 -2.35
N GLY A 111 -17.03 -4.35 -1.10
CA GLY A 111 -15.81 -3.67 -0.65
C GLY A 111 -14.56 -4.12 -1.43
N LYS A 112 -14.40 -5.43 -1.65
CA LYS A 112 -13.31 -5.99 -2.46
C LYS A 112 -13.36 -5.54 -3.92
N LEU A 113 -14.55 -5.57 -4.53
CA LEU A 113 -14.75 -5.14 -5.92
C LEU A 113 -14.50 -3.64 -6.10
N ASN A 114 -14.96 -2.82 -5.17
CA ASN A 114 -14.69 -1.39 -5.16
C ASN A 114 -13.18 -1.11 -5.05
N HIS A 115 -12.47 -1.82 -4.17
CA HIS A 115 -11.03 -1.69 -4.07
C HIS A 115 -10.33 -2.02 -5.40
N ALA A 116 -10.75 -3.09 -6.09
CA ALA A 116 -10.23 -3.41 -7.42
C ALA A 116 -10.57 -2.34 -8.47
N ALA A 117 -11.78 -1.81 -8.44
CA ALA A 117 -12.27 -0.81 -9.41
C ALA A 117 -11.51 0.53 -9.32
N HIS A 118 -10.93 0.86 -8.17
CA HIS A 118 -10.10 2.06 -8.05
C HIS A 118 -8.81 1.97 -8.85
N VAL A 119 -8.25 0.78 -9.03
CA VAL A 119 -6.98 0.56 -9.73
C VAL A 119 -7.19 0.07 -11.16
N ILE A 120 -8.27 -0.69 -11.40
CA ILE A 120 -8.58 -1.28 -12.71
C ILE A 120 -9.79 -0.55 -13.31
N PRO A 121 -9.59 0.48 -14.16
CA PRO A 121 -10.66 1.30 -14.71
C PRO A 121 -11.80 0.51 -15.40
N PRO A 122 -11.51 -0.59 -16.15
CA PRO A 122 -12.56 -1.40 -16.76
C PRO A 122 -13.49 -2.13 -15.79
N ALA A 123 -13.13 -2.16 -14.49
CA ALA A 123 -13.93 -2.81 -13.45
C ALA A 123 -14.98 -1.88 -12.79
N ARG A 124 -15.08 -0.63 -13.25
CA ARG A 124 -16.06 0.35 -12.79
C ARG A 124 -17.42 0.17 -13.47
#